data_ecabd70ee549e3c4d9f8e7516cfa7d35
#
_entry.id   ecabd70ee549e3c4d9f8e7516cfa7d35
#
_cell.length_a   1.000
_cell.length_b   1.000
_cell.length_c   1.000
_cell.angle_alpha   90.00
_cell.angle_beta   90.00
_cell.angle_gamma   90.00
#
_symmetry.space_group_name_H-M   'P 1'
#
loop_
_entity.id
_entity.type
_entity.pdbx_description
1 polymer ?
#
loop_
_entity_poly.entity_id
_entity_poly.type
_entity_poly.pdbx_seq_one_letter_code
_entity_poly.pdbx_strand_id
1 'polypeptide(L)'
;MTKKNNMYDLKKVRKDIDNIDNKIIELIGDRFKEIHKVTKLKESKDEIIDHERITHILKSVQSKAKRNKIDPEIIVRIWQIFIQEAIKLESSKIKK
;
A
#
# COMPACT_ATOMS: atom_id res chain seq x y z
N MET A 1 -28.78 -25.81 2.36
CA MET A 1 -27.32 -25.83 2.35
C MET A 1 -26.75 -26.46 3.60
N THR A 2 -25.78 -27.30 3.49
CA THR A 2 -25.26 -28.07 4.61
C THR A 2 -23.99 -27.43 5.18
N LYS A 3 -23.74 -27.71 6.47
CA LYS A 3 -22.51 -27.25 7.13
C LYS A 3 -21.26 -27.82 6.47
N LYS A 4 -21.38 -29.02 5.92
CA LYS A 4 -20.26 -29.69 5.26
C LYS A 4 -19.77 -28.87 4.05
N ASN A 5 -20.68 -28.37 3.24
CA ASN A 5 -20.32 -27.53 2.10
C ASN A 5 -19.69 -26.23 2.57
N ASN A 6 -20.21 -25.64 3.64
CA ASN A 6 -19.66 -24.42 4.20
C ASN A 6 -18.21 -24.60 4.66
N MET A 7 -17.89 -25.73 5.29
CA MET A 7 -16.52 -26.02 5.72
C MET A 7 -15.57 -26.16 4.54
N TYR A 8 -16.02 -26.87 3.50
CA TYR A 8 -15.22 -27.02 2.29
C TYR A 8 -14.96 -25.66 1.64
N ASP A 9 -16.00 -24.85 1.54
CA ASP A 9 -15.89 -23.53 0.93
C ASP A 9 -15.00 -22.62 1.76
N LEU A 10 -15.01 -22.76 3.09
CA LEU A 10 -14.14 -21.98 3.96
C LEU A 10 -12.66 -22.26 3.70
N LYS A 11 -12.30 -23.53 3.53
CA LYS A 11 -10.92 -23.89 3.20
C LYS A 11 -10.50 -23.27 1.87
N LYS A 12 -11.38 -23.32 0.87
CA LYS A 12 -11.10 -22.75 -0.43
C LYS A 12 -10.94 -21.23 -0.34
N VAL A 13 -11.85 -20.58 0.36
CA VAL A 13 -11.80 -19.12 0.51
C VAL A 13 -10.52 -18.70 1.23
N ARG A 14 -10.11 -19.42 2.26
CA ARG A 14 -8.88 -19.11 2.98
C ARG A 14 -7.66 -19.26 2.09
N LYS A 15 -7.65 -20.29 1.24
CA LYS A 15 -6.56 -20.47 0.29
C LYS A 15 -6.51 -19.32 -0.72
N ASP A 16 -7.69 -18.89 -1.18
CA ASP A 16 -7.77 -17.76 -2.09
C ASP A 16 -7.27 -16.47 -1.43
N ILE A 17 -7.61 -16.27 -0.15
CA ILE A 17 -7.11 -15.12 0.62
C ILE A 17 -5.58 -15.17 0.72
N ASP A 18 -5.02 -16.34 1.03
CA ASP A 18 -3.57 -16.50 1.14
C ASP A 18 -2.88 -16.15 -0.18
N ASN A 19 -3.48 -16.54 -1.30
CA ASN A 19 -2.95 -16.22 -2.62
C ASN A 19 -3.01 -14.72 -2.89
N ILE A 20 -4.09 -14.06 -2.46
CA ILE A 20 -4.22 -12.60 -2.58
C ILE A 20 -3.17 -11.92 -1.72
N ASP A 21 -2.97 -12.39 -0.49
CA ASP A 21 -1.97 -11.82 0.40
C ASP A 21 -0.58 -11.90 -0.21
N ASN A 22 -0.25 -13.02 -0.85
CA ASN A 22 1.03 -13.15 -1.55
C ASN A 22 1.21 -12.08 -2.61
N LYS A 23 0.15 -11.81 -3.37
CA LYS A 23 0.18 -10.77 -4.41
C LYS A 23 0.33 -9.37 -3.80
N ILE A 24 -0.35 -9.13 -2.69
CA ILE A 24 -0.26 -7.84 -2.00
C ILE A 24 1.19 -7.62 -1.55
N ILE A 25 1.81 -8.63 -0.93
CA ILE A 25 3.20 -8.54 -0.47
C ILE A 25 4.15 -8.28 -1.62
N GLU A 26 3.97 -8.97 -2.75
CA GLU A 26 4.78 -8.73 -3.94
C GLU A 26 4.63 -7.30 -4.45
N LEU A 27 3.40 -6.79 -4.47
CA LEU A 27 3.15 -5.41 -4.93
C LEU A 27 3.71 -4.38 -3.96
N ILE A 28 3.65 -4.65 -2.66
CA ILE A 28 4.28 -3.79 -1.66
C ILE A 28 5.80 -3.75 -1.90
N GLY A 29 6.41 -4.90 -2.14
CA GLY A 29 7.83 -4.96 -2.47
C GLY A 29 8.17 -4.15 -3.72
N ASP A 30 7.35 -4.28 -4.76
CA ASP A 30 7.53 -3.50 -5.99
C ASP A 30 7.42 -2.00 -5.72
N ARG A 31 6.47 -1.61 -4.89
CA ARG A 31 6.29 -0.21 -4.53
C ARG A 31 7.53 0.34 -3.83
N PHE A 32 8.11 -0.40 -2.90
CA PHE A 32 9.34 0.02 -2.24
C PHE A 32 10.51 0.12 -3.20
N LYS A 33 10.60 -0.75 -4.19
CA LYS A 33 11.63 -0.64 -5.23
C LYS A 33 11.50 0.67 -5.99
N GLU A 34 10.28 1.09 -6.31
CA GLU A 34 10.06 2.37 -6.98
C GLU A 34 10.41 3.54 -6.07
N ILE A 35 10.12 3.43 -4.77
CA ILE A 35 10.51 4.46 -3.80
C ILE A 35 12.03 4.60 -3.73
N HIS A 36 12.76 3.48 -3.79
CA HIS A 36 14.23 3.53 -3.85
C HIS A 36 14.72 4.33 -5.06
N LYS A 37 14.06 4.15 -6.20
CA LYS A 37 14.40 4.91 -7.40
C LYS A 37 14.16 6.41 -7.21
N VAL A 38 13.01 6.75 -6.60
CA VAL A 38 12.68 8.15 -6.29
C VAL A 38 13.74 8.75 -5.37
N THR A 39 14.18 7.99 -4.37
CA THR A 39 15.21 8.44 -3.43
C THR A 39 16.49 8.85 -4.15
N LYS A 40 16.88 8.08 -5.16
CA LYS A 40 18.08 8.39 -5.95
C LYS A 40 17.96 9.66 -6.78
N LEU A 41 16.73 10.07 -7.10
CA LEU A 41 16.47 11.27 -7.88
C LEU A 41 16.36 12.51 -7.04
N LYS A 42 16.14 12.37 -5.73
CA LYS A 42 16.04 13.50 -4.79
C LYS A 42 17.43 13.87 -4.30
N GLU A 43 17.72 15.17 -4.29
CA GLU A 43 19.04 15.69 -3.94
C GLU A 43 19.17 16.18 -2.51
N SER A 44 18.06 16.50 -1.85
CA SER A 44 18.10 17.04 -0.50
C SER A 44 16.93 16.55 0.33
N LYS A 45 17.04 16.72 1.66
CA LYS A 45 15.96 16.36 2.58
C LYS A 45 14.69 17.17 2.37
N ASP A 46 14.82 18.36 1.82
CA ASP A 46 13.66 19.22 1.56
C ASP A 46 12.72 18.62 0.53
N GLU A 47 13.22 17.73 -0.31
CA GLU A 47 12.42 17.07 -1.32
C GLU A 47 11.72 15.80 -0.80
N ILE A 48 12.05 15.33 0.39
CA ILE A 48 11.51 14.07 0.91
C ILE A 48 10.02 14.15 1.17
N ILE A 49 9.57 15.24 1.80
CA ILE A 49 8.15 15.41 2.09
C ILE A 49 7.54 16.29 1.02
N ASP A 50 6.85 15.67 0.09
CA ASP A 50 6.15 16.35 -1.00
C ASP A 50 4.66 16.37 -0.65
N HIS A 51 4.21 17.45 -0.05
CA HIS A 51 2.83 17.57 0.42
C HIS A 51 1.81 17.49 -0.71
N GLU A 52 2.13 18.05 -1.86
CA GLU A 52 1.23 17.95 -3.02
C GLU A 52 1.07 16.51 -3.48
N ARG A 53 2.18 15.77 -3.52
CA ARG A 53 2.16 14.36 -3.91
C ARG A 53 1.38 13.53 -2.91
N ILE A 54 1.59 13.77 -1.61
CA ILE A 54 0.87 13.04 -0.55
C ILE A 54 -0.63 13.29 -0.66
N THR A 55 -1.03 14.53 -0.84
CA THR A 55 -2.45 14.89 -1.02
C THR A 55 -3.03 14.19 -2.24
N HIS A 56 -2.29 14.19 -3.34
CA HIS A 56 -2.72 13.52 -4.57
C HIS A 56 -2.91 12.02 -4.36
N ILE A 57 -1.95 11.37 -3.72
CA ILE A 57 -2.03 9.93 -3.44
C ILE A 57 -3.26 9.61 -2.60
N LEU A 58 -3.47 10.35 -1.50
CA LEU A 58 -4.58 10.07 -0.60
C LEU A 58 -5.93 10.27 -1.29
N LYS A 59 -6.08 11.33 -2.07
CA LYS A 59 -7.31 11.54 -2.83
C LYS A 59 -7.54 10.44 -3.87
N SER A 60 -6.48 10.03 -4.55
CA SER A 60 -6.55 8.99 -5.56
C SER A 60 -6.99 7.66 -4.97
N VAL A 61 -6.37 7.24 -3.85
CA VAL A 61 -6.71 5.94 -3.26
C VAL A 61 -8.11 5.96 -2.64
N GLN A 62 -8.57 7.11 -2.12
CA GLN A 62 -9.94 7.24 -1.65
C GLN A 62 -10.95 6.99 -2.78
N SER A 63 -10.72 7.60 -3.93
CA SER A 63 -11.58 7.39 -5.10
C SER A 63 -11.57 5.95 -5.56
N LYS A 64 -10.40 5.33 -5.58
CA LYS A 64 -10.27 3.93 -5.98
C LYS A 64 -10.95 3.00 -4.99
N ALA A 65 -10.86 3.31 -3.71
CA ALA A 65 -11.54 2.55 -2.67
C ALA A 65 -13.05 2.55 -2.91
N LYS A 66 -13.62 3.72 -3.16
CA LYS A 66 -15.05 3.86 -3.43
C LYS A 66 -15.48 3.05 -4.64
N ARG A 67 -14.70 3.10 -5.71
CA ARG A 67 -15.00 2.32 -6.91
C ARG A 67 -14.97 0.81 -6.68
N ASN A 68 -14.18 0.37 -5.72
CA ASN A 68 -14.06 -1.03 -5.36
C ASN A 68 -14.90 -1.41 -4.15
N LYS A 69 -15.79 -0.51 -3.72
CA LYS A 69 -16.70 -0.74 -2.60
C LYS A 69 -15.97 -1.04 -1.29
N ILE A 70 -14.85 -0.36 -1.09
CA ILE A 70 -14.05 -0.48 0.13
C ILE A 70 -14.21 0.83 0.90
N ASP A 71 -14.28 0.75 2.22
CA ASP A 71 -14.32 1.93 3.08
C ASP A 71 -13.05 2.77 2.84
N PRO A 72 -13.19 4.02 2.37
CA PRO A 72 -12.02 4.86 2.08
C PRO A 72 -11.11 5.08 3.29
N GLU A 73 -11.66 5.09 4.52
CA GLU A 73 -10.84 5.30 5.72
C GLU A 73 -9.85 4.17 5.93
N ILE A 74 -10.24 2.93 5.63
CA ILE A 74 -9.35 1.78 5.74
C ILE A 74 -8.17 1.96 4.79
N ILE A 75 -8.46 2.35 3.56
CA ILE A 75 -7.43 2.53 2.53
C ILE A 75 -6.51 3.70 2.89
N VAL A 76 -7.07 4.80 3.38
CA VAL A 76 -6.26 5.94 3.82
C VAL A 76 -5.27 5.51 4.91
N ARG A 77 -5.72 4.74 5.90
CA ARG A 77 -4.84 4.29 6.98
C ARG A 77 -3.70 3.42 6.45
N ILE A 78 -4.00 2.53 5.51
CA ILE A 78 -2.97 1.68 4.91
C ILE A 78 -1.95 2.56 4.16
N TRP A 79 -2.42 3.50 3.35
CA TRP A 79 -1.54 4.36 2.57
C TRP A 79 -0.75 5.33 3.43
N GLN A 80 -1.30 5.77 4.57
CA GLN A 80 -0.55 6.59 5.51
C GLN A 80 0.67 5.84 6.03
N ILE A 81 0.53 4.53 6.29
CA ILE A 81 1.67 3.70 6.70
C ILE A 81 2.69 3.63 5.57
N PHE A 82 2.28 3.37 4.34
CA PHE A 82 3.19 3.35 3.19
C PHE A 82 3.94 4.67 3.05
N ILE A 83 3.23 5.78 3.18
CA ILE A 83 3.83 7.12 3.04
C ILE A 83 4.85 7.36 4.16
N GLN A 84 4.50 7.04 5.40
CA GLN A 84 5.41 7.20 6.53
C GLN A 84 6.67 6.36 6.38
N GLU A 85 6.53 5.11 5.97
CA GLU A 85 7.68 4.23 5.78
C GLU A 85 8.55 4.69 4.61
N ALA A 86 7.94 5.21 3.55
CA ALA A 86 8.68 5.77 2.44
C ALA A 86 9.51 6.99 2.90
N ILE A 87 8.92 7.86 3.70
CA ILE A 87 9.64 9.03 4.23
C ILE A 87 10.82 8.58 5.09
N LYS A 88 10.63 7.58 5.95
CA LYS A 88 11.72 7.04 6.77
C LYS A 88 12.85 6.48 5.90
N LEU A 89 12.50 5.74 4.88
CA LEU A 89 13.48 5.15 3.97
C LEU A 89 14.29 6.25 3.26
N GLU A 90 13.59 7.24 2.72
CA GLU A 90 14.24 8.35 2.02
C GLU A 90 15.12 9.15 2.98
N SER A 91 14.65 9.39 4.19
CA SER A 91 15.41 10.12 5.21
C SER A 91 16.70 9.39 5.61
N SER A 92 16.68 8.06 5.61
CA SER A 92 17.86 7.27 5.95
C SER A 92 18.88 7.26 4.82
N LYS A 93 18.45 7.49 3.59
CA LYS A 93 19.34 7.46 2.40
C LYS A 93 19.91 8.82 2.07
N ILE A 94 19.15 9.88 2.29
CA ILE A 94 19.58 11.25 1.99
C ILE A 94 20.10 11.88 3.26
N LYS A 95 21.41 12.11 3.31
CA LYS A 95 22.10 12.58 4.53
C LYS A 95 22.32 14.09 4.62
N LYS A 96 21.86 14.81 3.65
CA LYS A 96 22.04 16.26 3.63
C LYS A 96 20.90 17.04 4.26
#